data_9985f451281666aebd81302fc88d017a
#
_entry.id   9985f451281666aebd81302fc88d017a
#
_cell.length_a   1.000
_cell.length_b   1.000
_cell.length_c   1.000
_cell.angle_alpha   90.00
_cell.angle_beta   90.00
_cell.angle_gamma   90.00
#
_symmetry.space_group_name_H-M   'P 1'
#
loop_
_entity.id
_entity.type
_entity.pdbx_description
1 polymer ?
#
loop_
_entity_poly.entity_id
_entity_poly.type
_entity_poly.pdbx_seq_one_letter_code
_entity_poly.pdbx_strand_id
1 'polypeptide(L)'
;MIFRNLSISSVPLQCNGDTRKAPHAVVDVEDWGVDAANIAPYKFFGVRGCGYAYVSDRVAKMRHHKLTHKDANVWALGTPTPGNFAAMMAVIDYVCKIGSDFIDSTDKRTLYVEGMNRIHLQERALLYRMLEGTDEVPGLRHIKNVEVYVDMEDLTWKDLIVAMGIKGIDYADCSQKYLEHGVTIFERLKSSPYSQRIVEALGLEGALRVSPLHCNGTDDIDKFLKITKEIAESVS
;
A
#
# COMPACT_ATOMS: atom_id res chain seq x y z
N MET A 1 9.37 10.81 11.78
CA MET A 1 10.15 10.66 13.03
C MET A 1 11.30 9.73 12.69
N ILE A 2 12.53 10.25 12.63
CA ILE A 2 13.72 9.47 12.25
C ILE A 2 14.23 8.86 13.54
N PHE A 3 14.07 7.56 13.72
CA PHE A 3 14.75 6.84 14.79
C PHE A 3 16.22 6.72 14.41
N ARG A 4 17.08 7.49 15.09
CA ARG A 4 18.52 7.25 15.05
C ARG A 4 18.81 5.92 15.77
N ASN A 5 19.73 5.14 15.20
CA ASN A 5 20.21 3.87 15.72
C ASN A 5 20.51 3.97 17.23
N LEU A 6 19.65 3.39 18.05
CA LEU A 6 19.94 3.11 19.46
C LEU A 6 20.49 1.68 19.51
N SER A 7 21.79 1.57 19.68
CA SER A 7 22.45 0.30 19.92
C SER A 7 22.26 -0.13 21.36
N ILE A 8 21.53 -1.22 21.62
CA ILE A 8 21.35 -1.81 22.95
C ILE A 8 22.06 -3.15 23.10
N SER A 9 22.54 -3.67 22.02
CA SER A 9 23.46 -4.78 21.89
C SER A 9 24.29 -4.55 20.65
N SER A 10 25.27 -5.37 20.38
CA SER A 10 26.07 -5.33 19.15
C SER A 10 25.26 -5.50 17.84
N VAL A 11 23.94 -5.66 17.93
CA VAL A 11 23.02 -5.75 16.78
C VAL A 11 22.16 -4.48 16.72
N PRO A 12 22.19 -3.72 15.63
CA PRO A 12 21.37 -2.53 15.47
C PRO A 12 19.88 -2.87 15.49
N LEU A 13 19.05 -1.96 16.04
CA LEU A 13 17.60 -2.07 15.99
C LEU A 13 17.11 -2.01 14.55
N GLN A 14 16.35 -3.00 14.14
CA GLN A 14 15.69 -3.03 12.82
C GLN A 14 14.25 -2.55 12.96
N CYS A 15 13.97 -1.35 12.47
CA CYS A 15 12.62 -0.82 12.41
C CYS A 15 12.12 -0.84 10.96
N ASN A 16 11.05 -1.57 10.70
CA ASN A 16 10.33 -1.47 9.45
C ASN A 16 9.16 -0.49 9.65
N GLY A 17 9.36 0.76 9.26
CA GLY A 17 8.37 1.82 9.47
C GLY A 17 7.22 1.83 8.46
N ASP A 18 7.23 0.98 7.44
CA ASP A 18 6.27 1.07 6.36
C ASP A 18 5.33 -0.13 6.25
N THR A 19 4.19 0.01 6.87
CA THR A 19 3.09 -0.95 6.80
C THR A 19 2.15 -0.73 5.62
N ARG A 20 2.52 0.05 4.63
CA ARG A 20 1.77 0.18 3.38
C ARG A 20 1.71 -1.12 2.60
N LYS A 21 2.59 -2.08 2.91
CA LYS A 21 2.56 -3.44 2.35
C LYS A 21 1.43 -4.32 2.91
N ALA A 22 0.90 -4.01 4.09
CA ALA A 22 -0.10 -4.86 4.74
C ALA A 22 -1.32 -5.22 3.87
N PRO A 23 -1.88 -4.34 3.02
CA PRO A 23 -2.96 -4.71 2.12
C PRO A 23 -2.52 -5.53 0.89
N HIS A 24 -1.22 -5.59 0.57
CA HIS A 24 -0.70 -6.15 -0.67
C HIS A 24 0.10 -7.44 -0.48
N ALA A 25 0.57 -7.72 0.74
CA ALA A 25 1.39 -8.88 1.04
C ALA A 25 1.19 -9.39 2.48
N VAL A 26 1.60 -10.63 2.72
CA VAL A 26 1.62 -11.23 4.05
C VAL A 26 2.50 -10.39 4.98
N VAL A 27 1.96 -10.04 6.15
CA VAL A 27 2.76 -9.46 7.23
C VAL A 27 3.35 -10.59 8.06
N ASP A 28 4.68 -10.71 8.04
CA ASP A 28 5.42 -11.70 8.81
C ASP A 28 6.63 -11.04 9.47
N VAL A 29 6.43 -10.60 10.70
CA VAL A 29 7.43 -9.85 11.47
C VAL A 29 8.59 -10.74 11.94
N GLU A 30 8.35 -12.05 12.08
CA GLU A 30 9.37 -13.03 12.46
C GLU A 30 10.31 -13.29 11.28
N ASP A 31 9.77 -13.56 10.09
CA ASP A 31 10.54 -13.73 8.85
C ASP A 31 11.34 -12.47 8.50
N TRP A 32 10.76 -11.30 8.72
CA TRP A 32 11.45 -10.03 8.48
C TRP A 32 12.54 -9.72 9.50
N GLY A 33 12.56 -10.39 10.65
CA GLY A 33 13.53 -10.16 11.74
C GLY A 33 13.48 -8.72 12.28
N VAL A 34 12.33 -8.05 12.23
CA VAL A 34 12.20 -6.65 12.66
C VAL A 34 11.85 -6.53 14.13
N ASP A 35 12.35 -5.48 14.77
CA ASP A 35 12.06 -5.18 16.19
C ASP A 35 10.79 -4.38 16.40
N ALA A 36 10.37 -3.61 15.41
CA ALA A 36 9.14 -2.83 15.45
C ALA A 36 8.53 -2.70 14.06
N ALA A 37 7.22 -2.86 14.01
CA ALA A 37 6.42 -2.59 12.82
C ALA A 37 5.10 -1.91 13.22
N ASN A 38 4.60 -1.02 12.35
CA ASN A 38 3.34 -0.32 12.58
C ASN A 38 2.35 -0.68 11.48
N ILE A 39 1.10 -0.90 11.84
CA ILE A 39 0.00 -1.13 10.90
C ILE A 39 -1.04 -0.02 11.06
N ALA A 40 -1.40 0.62 9.96
CA ALA A 40 -2.50 1.56 9.89
C ALA A 40 -3.74 0.82 9.33
N PRO A 41 -4.70 0.40 10.16
CA PRO A 41 -5.80 -0.46 9.74
C PRO A 41 -6.61 0.07 8.57
N TYR A 42 -6.79 1.40 8.49
CA TYR A 42 -7.53 2.02 7.39
C TYR A 42 -6.88 1.82 6.00
N LYS A 43 -5.60 1.44 5.96
CA LYS A 43 -4.91 1.06 4.71
C LYS A 43 -5.01 -0.44 4.43
N PHE A 44 -5.50 -1.20 5.40
CA PHE A 44 -5.71 -2.64 5.33
C PHE A 44 -7.20 -2.94 5.56
N PHE A 45 -8.06 -2.32 4.74
CA PHE A 45 -9.52 -2.49 4.71
C PHE A 45 -10.25 -2.18 6.02
N GLY A 46 -9.55 -1.70 7.05
CA GLY A 46 -10.08 -1.44 8.38
C GLY A 46 -10.49 0.02 8.60
N VAL A 47 -10.77 0.34 9.87
CA VAL A 47 -11.26 1.65 10.28
C VAL A 47 -10.12 2.66 10.50
N ARG A 48 -10.47 3.95 10.48
CA ARG A 48 -9.59 5.06 10.87
C ARG A 48 -9.60 5.26 12.38
N GLY A 49 -8.63 6.03 12.89
CA GLY A 49 -8.57 6.45 14.30
C GLY A 49 -7.80 5.50 15.21
N CYS A 50 -7.18 4.46 14.68
CA CYS A 50 -6.29 3.58 15.44
C CYS A 50 -5.06 3.19 14.60
N GLY A 51 -4.05 2.68 15.29
CA GLY A 51 -2.88 2.05 14.75
C GLY A 51 -2.46 0.90 15.64
N TYR A 52 -1.90 -0.15 15.04
CA TYR A 52 -1.31 -1.27 15.76
C TYR A 52 0.20 -1.22 15.60
N ALA A 53 0.92 -1.53 16.68
CA ALA A 53 2.35 -1.65 16.66
C ALA A 53 2.77 -3.05 17.14
N TYR A 54 3.62 -3.70 16.37
CA TYR A 54 4.40 -4.81 16.84
C TYR A 54 5.68 -4.29 17.48
N VAL A 55 6.05 -4.86 18.62
CA VAL A 55 7.31 -4.61 19.31
C VAL A 55 7.88 -5.95 19.75
N SER A 56 9.10 -6.29 19.32
CA SER A 56 9.76 -7.54 19.70
C SER A 56 10.08 -7.60 21.18
N ASP A 57 10.21 -8.81 21.73
CA ASP A 57 10.58 -9.01 23.14
C ASP A 57 11.90 -8.36 23.50
N ARG A 58 12.84 -8.26 22.55
CA ARG A 58 14.14 -7.61 22.71
C ARG A 58 14.01 -6.14 23.08
N VAL A 59 13.05 -5.42 22.54
CA VAL A 59 12.85 -3.99 22.79
C VAL A 59 11.62 -3.66 23.62
N ALA A 60 10.74 -4.64 23.86
CA ALA A 60 9.49 -4.43 24.59
C ALA A 60 9.69 -3.80 25.98
N LYS A 61 10.77 -4.15 26.68
CA LYS A 61 11.10 -3.68 28.03
C LYS A 61 12.01 -2.45 28.05
N MET A 62 12.38 -1.89 26.88
CA MET A 62 13.17 -0.67 26.83
C MET A 62 12.43 0.51 27.45
N ARG A 63 13.20 1.50 27.93
CA ARG A 63 12.60 2.71 28.49
C ARG A 63 11.77 3.45 27.45
N HIS A 64 10.49 3.63 27.73
CA HIS A 64 9.53 4.37 26.90
C HIS A 64 8.51 5.10 27.78
N HIS A 65 7.70 5.95 27.20
CA HIS A 65 6.57 6.54 27.90
C HIS A 65 5.50 5.48 28.15
N LYS A 66 5.06 5.34 29.40
CA LYS A 66 4.01 4.41 29.80
C LYS A 66 3.13 5.01 30.89
N LEU A 67 1.94 4.48 31.05
CA LEU A 67 1.07 4.83 32.13
C LEU A 67 1.66 4.35 33.50
N THR A 68 1.45 5.11 34.54
CA THR A 68 1.85 4.76 35.91
C THR A 68 1.28 3.39 36.29
N HIS A 69 2.07 2.59 36.95
CA HIS A 69 1.73 1.22 37.40
C HIS A 69 1.49 0.17 36.31
N LYS A 70 1.81 0.49 35.04
CA LYS A 70 1.82 -0.53 33.97
C LYS A 70 3.17 -1.24 33.90
N ASP A 71 3.12 -2.50 33.45
CA ASP A 71 4.32 -3.32 33.26
C ASP A 71 5.27 -2.71 32.21
N ALA A 72 6.54 -3.12 32.28
CA ALA A 72 7.57 -2.56 31.42
C ALA A 72 7.34 -2.77 29.91
N ASN A 73 6.60 -3.81 29.54
CA ASN A 73 6.29 -4.17 28.16
C ASN A 73 4.96 -3.61 27.64
N VAL A 74 4.27 -2.76 28.41
CA VAL A 74 3.00 -2.15 27.99
C VAL A 74 3.26 -0.81 27.32
N TRP A 75 3.07 -0.75 26.01
CA TRP A 75 3.29 0.44 25.17
C TRP A 75 2.03 1.27 24.93
N ALA A 76 0.85 0.74 25.26
CA ALA A 76 -0.41 1.47 25.12
C ALA A 76 -0.51 2.59 26.15
N LEU A 77 -0.72 3.83 25.68
CA LEU A 77 -0.82 5.03 26.54
C LEU A 77 -2.25 5.37 26.95
N GLY A 78 -3.21 4.49 26.69
CA GLY A 78 -4.61 4.70 27.03
C GLY A 78 -5.40 3.40 26.92
N THR A 79 -6.72 3.52 27.07
CA THR A 79 -7.66 2.42 26.87
C THR A 79 -8.07 2.40 25.39
N PRO A 80 -7.72 1.36 24.64
CA PRO A 80 -8.12 1.27 23.24
C PRO A 80 -9.63 1.02 23.13
N THR A 81 -10.22 1.53 22.03
CA THR A 81 -11.64 1.34 21.73
C THR A 81 -11.90 -0.10 21.27
N PRO A 82 -12.75 -0.89 21.96
CA PRO A 82 -13.02 -2.28 21.57
C PRO A 82 -13.51 -2.45 20.13
N GLY A 83 -14.29 -1.48 19.61
CA GLY A 83 -14.75 -1.48 18.24
C GLY A 83 -13.63 -1.51 17.18
N ASN A 84 -12.47 -0.92 17.49
CA ASN A 84 -11.31 -0.97 16.60
C ASN A 84 -10.73 -2.38 16.46
N PHE A 85 -10.71 -3.14 17.57
CA PHE A 85 -10.29 -4.54 17.55
C PHE A 85 -11.30 -5.42 16.80
N ALA A 86 -12.60 -5.21 17.03
CA ALA A 86 -13.64 -5.92 16.31
C ALA A 86 -13.54 -5.66 14.79
N ALA A 87 -13.29 -4.42 14.38
CA ALA A 87 -13.08 -4.08 12.97
C ALA A 87 -11.83 -4.79 12.39
N MET A 88 -10.74 -4.87 13.14
CA MET A 88 -9.53 -5.58 12.67
C MET A 88 -9.76 -7.08 12.59
N MET A 89 -10.51 -7.66 13.54
CA MET A 89 -10.90 -9.07 13.47
C MET A 89 -11.71 -9.37 12.21
N ALA A 90 -12.67 -8.50 11.86
CA ALA A 90 -13.45 -8.64 10.63
C ALA A 90 -12.59 -8.58 9.36
N VAL A 91 -11.54 -7.74 9.34
CA VAL A 91 -10.56 -7.71 8.24
C VAL A 91 -9.80 -9.03 8.13
N ILE A 92 -9.33 -9.57 9.25
CA ILE A 92 -8.65 -10.87 9.27
C ILE A 92 -9.59 -11.98 8.80
N ASP A 93 -10.83 -12.00 9.28
CA ASP A 93 -11.83 -13.01 8.89
C ASP A 93 -12.18 -12.90 7.38
N TYR A 94 -12.24 -11.68 6.83
CA TYR A 94 -12.38 -11.45 5.39
C TYR A 94 -11.24 -12.09 4.59
N VAL A 95 -9.99 -11.85 4.99
CA VAL A 95 -8.83 -12.44 4.30
C VAL A 95 -8.81 -13.97 4.47
N CYS A 96 -9.12 -14.48 5.68
CA CYS A 96 -9.23 -15.91 5.91
C CYS A 96 -10.35 -16.57 5.07
N LYS A 97 -11.46 -15.86 4.86
CA LYS A 97 -12.54 -16.33 3.98
C LYS A 97 -12.05 -16.49 2.54
N ILE A 98 -11.29 -15.52 2.01
CA ILE A 98 -10.67 -15.67 0.70
C ILE A 98 -9.78 -16.92 0.68
N GLY A 99 -8.92 -17.13 1.68
CA GLY A 99 -8.06 -18.30 1.75
C GLY A 99 -8.84 -19.61 1.80
N SER A 100 -9.95 -19.66 2.55
CA SER A 100 -10.78 -20.85 2.69
C SER A 100 -11.48 -21.29 1.40
N ASP A 101 -11.57 -20.42 0.41
CA ASP A 101 -12.12 -20.79 -0.90
C ASP A 101 -11.11 -21.60 -1.76
N PHE A 102 -9.83 -21.66 -1.32
CA PHE A 102 -8.74 -22.31 -2.06
C PHE A 102 -8.10 -23.49 -1.31
N ILE A 103 -8.12 -23.48 0.02
CA ILE A 103 -7.54 -24.55 0.84
C ILE A 103 -8.49 -24.98 1.95
N ASP A 104 -8.45 -26.27 2.29
CA ASP A 104 -9.16 -26.83 3.45
C ASP A 104 -8.23 -26.78 4.68
N SER A 105 -8.48 -25.83 5.57
CA SER A 105 -7.75 -25.63 6.82
C SER A 105 -8.64 -24.98 7.87
N THR A 106 -8.40 -25.31 9.13
CA THR A 106 -9.01 -24.66 10.30
C THR A 106 -8.04 -23.68 10.98
N ASP A 107 -6.77 -23.67 10.59
CA ASP A 107 -5.79 -22.76 11.12
C ASP A 107 -5.90 -21.38 10.51
N LYS A 108 -6.22 -20.38 11.34
CA LYS A 108 -6.41 -19.01 10.87
C LYS A 108 -5.17 -18.39 10.22
N ARG A 109 -3.96 -18.72 10.70
CA ARG A 109 -2.73 -18.19 10.10
C ARG A 109 -2.55 -18.74 8.69
N THR A 110 -2.75 -20.02 8.51
CA THR A 110 -2.68 -20.70 7.21
C THR A 110 -3.70 -20.10 6.22
N LEU A 111 -4.96 -19.93 6.65
CA LEU A 111 -6.00 -19.30 5.84
C LEU A 111 -5.66 -17.85 5.48
N TYR A 112 -5.15 -17.07 6.44
CA TYR A 112 -4.73 -15.68 6.22
C TYR A 112 -3.61 -15.59 5.19
N VAL A 113 -2.58 -16.43 5.31
CA VAL A 113 -1.45 -16.46 4.37
C VAL A 113 -1.93 -16.77 2.95
N GLU A 114 -2.79 -17.81 2.80
CA GLU A 114 -3.35 -18.13 1.50
C GLU A 114 -4.21 -17.00 0.94
N GLY A 115 -5.08 -16.41 1.76
CA GLY A 115 -5.91 -15.28 1.35
C GLY A 115 -5.09 -14.08 0.88
N MET A 116 -4.02 -13.73 1.59
CA MET A 116 -3.12 -12.66 1.16
C MET A 116 -2.36 -13.01 -0.13
N ASN A 117 -1.98 -14.27 -0.32
CA ASN A 117 -1.37 -14.72 -1.57
C ASN A 117 -2.33 -14.58 -2.75
N ARG A 118 -3.63 -14.88 -2.57
CA ARG A 118 -4.66 -14.69 -3.61
C ARG A 118 -4.88 -13.22 -3.93
N ILE A 119 -4.94 -12.37 -2.90
CA ILE A 119 -5.01 -10.90 -3.08
C ILE A 119 -3.81 -10.42 -3.91
N HIS A 120 -2.60 -10.84 -3.55
CA HIS A 120 -1.39 -10.46 -4.27
C HIS A 120 -1.40 -10.93 -5.74
N LEU A 121 -1.84 -12.16 -6.01
CA LEU A 121 -1.96 -12.68 -7.38
C LEU A 121 -2.98 -11.88 -8.21
N GLN A 122 -4.13 -11.54 -7.62
CA GLN A 122 -5.15 -10.69 -8.27
C GLN A 122 -4.58 -9.31 -8.57
N GLU A 123 -3.91 -8.69 -7.62
CA GLU A 123 -3.30 -7.36 -7.82
C GLU A 123 -2.21 -7.38 -8.90
N ARG A 124 -1.42 -8.44 -8.99
CA ARG A 124 -0.44 -8.61 -10.08
C ARG A 124 -1.09 -8.75 -11.44
N ALA A 125 -2.20 -9.49 -11.54
CA ALA A 125 -2.94 -9.62 -12.78
C ALA A 125 -3.52 -8.26 -13.24
N LEU A 126 -4.08 -7.48 -12.31
CA LEU A 126 -4.57 -6.12 -12.58
C LEU A 126 -3.43 -5.16 -12.95
N LEU A 127 -2.27 -5.27 -12.29
CA LEU A 127 -1.09 -4.47 -12.62
C LEU A 127 -0.60 -4.78 -14.04
N TYR A 128 -0.49 -6.06 -14.37
CA TYR A 128 -0.09 -6.48 -15.72
C TYR A 128 -1.06 -5.91 -16.76
N ARG A 129 -2.37 -6.08 -16.55
CA ARG A 129 -3.41 -5.51 -17.42
C ARG A 129 -3.30 -3.99 -17.54
N MET A 130 -3.02 -3.29 -16.45
CA MET A 130 -2.85 -1.82 -16.46
C MET A 130 -1.64 -1.38 -17.27
N LEU A 131 -0.54 -2.12 -17.20
CA LEU A 131 0.70 -1.77 -17.89
C LEU A 131 0.69 -2.20 -19.36
N GLU A 132 0.23 -3.42 -19.64
CA GLU A 132 0.26 -4.01 -20.99
C GLU A 132 -1.05 -3.81 -21.77
N GLY A 133 -2.19 -3.75 -21.08
CA GLY A 133 -3.50 -3.67 -21.72
C GLY A 133 -4.02 -5.01 -22.21
N THR A 134 -4.84 -4.93 -23.24
CA THR A 134 -5.43 -6.04 -23.99
C THR A 134 -5.42 -5.72 -25.48
N ASP A 135 -5.90 -6.65 -26.31
CA ASP A 135 -6.06 -6.42 -27.76
C ASP A 135 -7.02 -5.26 -28.07
N GLU A 136 -7.94 -4.95 -27.16
CA GLU A 136 -8.95 -3.91 -27.32
C GLU A 136 -8.56 -2.56 -26.72
N VAL A 137 -7.78 -2.59 -25.60
CA VAL A 137 -7.44 -1.40 -24.82
C VAL A 137 -5.94 -1.40 -24.54
N PRO A 138 -5.17 -0.43 -25.09
CA PRO A 138 -3.74 -0.36 -24.85
C PRO A 138 -3.43 -0.07 -23.39
N GLY A 139 -2.41 -0.73 -22.84
CA GLY A 139 -1.90 -0.46 -21.52
C GLY A 139 -1.08 0.83 -21.44
N LEU A 140 -0.76 1.27 -20.23
CA LEU A 140 -0.04 2.52 -19.99
C LEU A 140 1.28 2.62 -20.75
N ARG A 141 1.99 1.51 -20.94
CA ARG A 141 3.25 1.44 -21.69
C ARG A 141 3.07 1.71 -23.19
N HIS A 142 1.86 1.53 -23.70
CA HIS A 142 1.52 1.58 -25.12
C HIS A 142 0.67 2.79 -25.53
N ILE A 143 0.26 3.62 -24.56
CA ILE A 143 -0.48 4.87 -24.83
C ILE A 143 0.53 5.98 -25.12
N LYS A 144 0.42 6.59 -26.30
CA LYS A 144 1.27 7.72 -26.71
C LYS A 144 1.14 8.87 -25.68
N ASN A 145 2.24 9.56 -25.39
CA ASN A 145 2.37 10.64 -24.42
C ASN A 145 2.24 10.23 -22.95
N VAL A 146 1.94 8.98 -22.62
CA VAL A 146 1.99 8.46 -21.25
C VAL A 146 3.42 8.02 -20.93
N GLU A 147 3.88 8.35 -19.73
CA GLU A 147 5.16 7.93 -19.19
C GLU A 147 4.91 7.24 -17.84
N VAL A 148 5.34 5.99 -17.72
CA VAL A 148 5.30 5.23 -16.46
C VAL A 148 6.62 5.46 -15.74
N TYR A 149 6.54 6.00 -14.52
CA TYR A 149 7.72 6.26 -13.69
C TYR A 149 8.08 5.03 -12.86
N VAL A 150 9.38 4.79 -12.67
CA VAL A 150 9.90 3.61 -11.96
C VAL A 150 9.31 2.34 -12.54
N ASP A 151 9.29 2.27 -13.87
CA ASP A 151 8.82 1.09 -14.57
C ASP A 151 9.80 -0.08 -14.42
N MET A 152 9.27 -1.27 -14.22
CA MET A 152 10.03 -2.50 -13.96
C MET A 152 9.52 -3.60 -14.88
N GLU A 153 10.44 -4.33 -15.54
CA GLU A 153 10.08 -5.51 -16.33
C GLU A 153 9.56 -6.64 -15.44
N ASP A 154 10.28 -6.91 -14.34
CA ASP A 154 9.86 -7.91 -13.35
C ASP A 154 8.86 -7.31 -12.37
N LEU A 155 7.60 -7.74 -12.49
CA LEU A 155 6.50 -7.31 -11.63
C LEU A 155 6.35 -8.16 -10.36
N THR A 156 7.24 -9.13 -10.12
CA THR A 156 7.13 -10.07 -8.99
C THR A 156 7.04 -9.37 -7.65
N TRP A 157 7.77 -8.28 -7.49
CA TRP A 157 7.86 -7.52 -6.23
C TRP A 157 7.18 -6.15 -6.30
N LYS A 158 6.47 -5.87 -7.39
CA LYS A 158 5.77 -4.60 -7.55
C LYS A 158 4.33 -4.71 -7.05
N ASP A 159 4.00 -3.84 -6.10
CA ASP A 159 2.62 -3.67 -5.65
C ASP A 159 1.76 -2.98 -6.72
N LEU A 160 0.44 -3.11 -6.63
CA LEU A 160 -0.53 -2.50 -7.54
C LEU A 160 -0.60 -0.97 -7.31
N ILE A 161 0.53 -0.32 -7.48
CA ILE A 161 0.68 1.13 -7.40
C ILE A 161 1.56 1.59 -8.56
N VAL A 162 1.00 2.45 -9.42
CA VAL A 162 1.70 3.01 -10.57
C VAL A 162 1.85 4.52 -10.40
N ALA A 163 3.05 5.01 -10.62
CA ALA A 163 3.34 6.43 -10.79
C ALA A 163 3.48 6.72 -12.28
N MET A 164 2.79 7.74 -12.77
CA MET A 164 2.78 8.06 -14.20
C MET A 164 2.63 9.56 -14.44
N GLY A 165 2.84 9.97 -15.67
CA GLY A 165 2.53 11.30 -16.19
C GLY A 165 1.98 11.25 -17.60
N ILE A 166 1.31 12.31 -18.04
CA ILE A 166 0.90 12.52 -19.42
C ILE A 166 1.59 13.78 -19.91
N LYS A 167 2.38 13.69 -20.97
CA LYS A 167 3.10 14.84 -21.54
C LYS A 167 2.12 15.88 -22.05
N GLY A 168 2.39 17.16 -21.76
CA GLY A 168 1.59 18.27 -22.25
C GLY A 168 0.45 18.72 -21.31
N ILE A 169 0.30 18.07 -20.15
CA ILE A 169 -0.68 18.49 -19.13
C ILE A 169 -0.06 18.47 -17.73
N ASP A 170 -0.39 19.46 -16.90
CA ASP A 170 -0.01 19.49 -15.49
C ASP A 170 -0.68 18.36 -14.70
N TYR A 171 0.01 17.87 -13.64
CA TYR A 171 -0.47 16.74 -12.86
C TYR A 171 -1.79 17.03 -12.10
N ALA A 172 -1.98 18.27 -11.61
CA ALA A 172 -3.20 18.66 -10.93
C ALA A 172 -4.38 18.75 -11.91
N ASP A 173 -4.16 19.39 -13.07
CA ASP A 173 -5.16 19.48 -14.14
C ASP A 173 -5.50 18.08 -14.67
N CYS A 174 -4.51 17.22 -14.80
CA CYS A 174 -4.71 15.83 -15.22
C CYS A 174 -5.56 15.04 -14.21
N SER A 175 -5.26 15.16 -12.90
CA SER A 175 -6.08 14.49 -11.86
C SER A 175 -7.52 14.98 -11.85
N GLN A 176 -7.74 16.27 -12.12
CA GLN A 176 -9.08 16.84 -12.26
C GLN A 176 -9.84 16.28 -13.48
N LYS A 177 -9.18 16.13 -14.63
CA LYS A 177 -9.78 15.49 -15.81
C LYS A 177 -10.23 14.06 -15.52
N TYR A 178 -9.43 13.28 -14.82
CA TYR A 178 -9.84 11.92 -14.39
C TYR A 178 -11.10 11.97 -13.51
N LEU A 179 -11.14 12.91 -12.55
CA LEU A 179 -12.31 13.07 -11.67
C LEU A 179 -13.59 13.41 -12.46
N GLU A 180 -13.51 14.25 -13.49
CA GLU A 180 -14.62 14.60 -14.38
C GLU A 180 -15.18 13.38 -15.13
N HIS A 181 -14.33 12.37 -15.39
CA HIS A 181 -14.72 11.08 -15.98
C HIS A 181 -15.10 10.03 -14.93
N GLY A 182 -15.21 10.41 -13.65
CA GLY A 182 -15.60 9.53 -12.55
C GLY A 182 -14.51 8.52 -12.15
N VAL A 183 -13.24 8.89 -12.33
CA VAL A 183 -12.07 8.15 -11.84
C VAL A 183 -11.29 9.03 -10.87
N THR A 184 -11.10 8.56 -9.66
CA THR A 184 -10.33 9.29 -8.64
C THR A 184 -8.90 8.80 -8.57
N ILE A 185 -7.97 9.65 -8.97
CA ILE A 185 -6.53 9.47 -8.77
C ILE A 185 -5.96 10.74 -8.12
N PHE A 186 -4.74 10.66 -7.60
CA PHE A 186 -4.14 11.80 -6.89
C PHE A 186 -2.75 12.10 -7.43
N GLU A 187 -2.49 13.39 -7.60
CA GLU A 187 -1.16 13.89 -7.90
C GLU A 187 -0.23 13.80 -6.67
N ARG A 188 1.06 13.75 -6.95
CA ARG A 188 2.15 13.86 -5.99
C ARG A 188 3.11 14.91 -6.53
N LEU A 189 3.12 16.08 -5.90
CA LEU A 189 3.86 17.24 -6.36
C LEU A 189 5.09 17.48 -5.51
N LYS A 190 6.13 17.99 -6.13
CA LYS A 190 7.34 18.49 -5.45
C LYS A 190 7.04 19.64 -4.48
N SER A 191 6.03 20.45 -4.76
CA SER A 191 5.57 21.53 -3.88
C SER A 191 4.84 21.03 -2.63
N SER A 192 4.42 19.76 -2.58
CA SER A 192 3.71 19.19 -1.43
C SER A 192 4.70 18.65 -0.40
N PRO A 193 4.64 19.07 0.88
CA PRO A 193 5.55 18.59 1.93
C PRO A 193 5.43 17.08 2.19
N TYR A 194 4.33 16.45 1.78
CA TYR A 194 4.10 15.01 1.94
C TYR A 194 4.73 14.15 0.83
N SER A 195 4.97 14.71 -0.35
CA SER A 195 5.51 13.99 -1.51
C SER A 195 6.84 14.55 -2.02
N GLN A 196 7.26 15.73 -1.58
CA GLN A 196 8.46 16.42 -2.03
C GLN A 196 9.67 15.49 -2.08
N ARG A 197 9.99 14.83 -0.96
CA ARG A 197 11.21 14.01 -0.85
C ARG A 197 11.27 12.87 -1.85
N ILE A 198 10.15 12.18 -2.09
CA ILE A 198 10.13 11.05 -3.04
C ILE A 198 10.16 11.55 -4.48
N VAL A 199 9.44 12.63 -4.78
CA VAL A 199 9.40 13.24 -6.11
C VAL A 199 10.79 13.77 -6.48
N GLU A 200 11.47 14.49 -5.57
CA GLU A 200 12.85 14.98 -5.76
C GLU A 200 13.86 13.84 -5.90
N ALA A 201 13.75 12.79 -5.08
CA ALA A 201 14.64 11.63 -5.16
C ALA A 201 14.54 10.88 -6.50
N LEU A 202 13.41 10.98 -7.18
CA LEU A 202 13.19 10.41 -8.51
C LEU A 202 13.51 11.40 -9.64
N GLY A 203 13.93 12.62 -9.32
CA GLY A 203 14.22 13.66 -10.31
C GLY A 203 13.00 14.18 -11.06
N LEU A 204 11.80 14.05 -10.46
CA LEU A 204 10.53 14.43 -11.06
C LEU A 204 10.02 15.77 -10.48
N GLU A 205 9.17 16.47 -11.21
CA GLU A 205 8.43 17.62 -10.70
C GLU A 205 7.09 17.18 -10.06
N GLY A 206 6.57 16.03 -10.46
CA GLY A 206 5.35 15.42 -9.94
C GLY A 206 5.10 14.03 -10.51
N ALA A 207 4.01 13.43 -10.09
CA ALA A 207 3.48 12.18 -10.65
C ALA A 207 1.99 12.06 -10.34
N LEU A 208 1.25 11.40 -11.19
CA LEU A 208 -0.06 10.85 -10.86
C LEU A 208 0.14 9.50 -10.18
N ARG A 209 -0.54 9.29 -9.04
CA ARG A 209 -0.52 8.00 -8.35
C ARG A 209 -1.82 7.25 -8.58
N VAL A 210 -1.72 6.14 -9.29
CA VAL A 210 -2.80 5.20 -9.55
C VAL A 210 -2.64 4.01 -8.62
N SER A 211 -3.62 3.72 -7.78
CA SER A 211 -3.50 2.73 -6.70
C SER A 211 -4.83 2.00 -6.46
N PRO A 212 -5.28 1.16 -7.41
CA PRO A 212 -6.41 0.28 -7.18
C PRO A 212 -6.06 -0.80 -6.16
N LEU A 213 -7.03 -1.59 -5.77
CA LEU A 213 -6.92 -2.71 -4.85
C LEU A 213 -7.43 -3.98 -5.53
N HIS A 214 -7.22 -5.13 -4.89
CA HIS A 214 -7.71 -6.43 -5.37
C HIS A 214 -9.24 -6.49 -5.58
N CYS A 215 -10.01 -5.62 -4.92
CA CYS A 215 -11.47 -5.52 -5.08
C CYS A 215 -11.90 -4.75 -6.33
N ASN A 216 -10.98 -4.06 -7.02
CA ASN A 216 -11.24 -3.53 -8.36
C ASN A 216 -11.26 -4.67 -9.37
N GLY A 217 -12.16 -4.55 -10.37
CA GLY A 217 -12.25 -5.50 -11.45
C GLY A 217 -11.42 -5.11 -12.68
N THR A 218 -11.40 -6.00 -13.65
CA THR A 218 -10.82 -5.72 -14.97
C THR A 218 -11.50 -4.55 -15.67
N ASP A 219 -12.82 -4.39 -15.49
CA ASP A 219 -13.60 -3.30 -16.06
C ASP A 219 -13.18 -1.93 -15.52
N ASP A 220 -12.79 -1.86 -14.24
CA ASP A 220 -12.25 -0.63 -13.65
C ASP A 220 -10.93 -0.24 -14.29
N ILE A 221 -10.04 -1.22 -14.51
CA ILE A 221 -8.76 -1.00 -15.18
C ILE A 221 -8.97 -0.56 -16.63
N ASP A 222 -9.87 -1.22 -17.36
CA ASP A 222 -10.16 -0.87 -18.76
C ASP A 222 -10.77 0.51 -18.88
N LYS A 223 -11.69 0.87 -17.97
CA LYS A 223 -12.24 2.22 -17.89
C LYS A 223 -11.14 3.26 -17.66
N PHE A 224 -10.25 3.00 -16.70
CA PHE A 224 -9.11 3.86 -16.43
C PHE A 224 -8.21 4.03 -17.67
N LEU A 225 -7.86 2.95 -18.36
CA LEU A 225 -7.01 2.98 -19.55
C LEU A 225 -7.67 3.74 -20.73
N LYS A 226 -8.97 3.55 -20.97
CA LYS A 226 -9.71 4.29 -21.99
C LYS A 226 -9.67 5.79 -21.72
N ILE A 227 -9.97 6.21 -20.49
CA ILE A 227 -9.91 7.62 -20.07
C ILE A 227 -8.48 8.16 -20.20
N THR A 228 -7.47 7.38 -19.81
CA THR A 228 -6.06 7.77 -19.95
C THR A 228 -5.72 8.06 -21.41
N LYS A 229 -6.16 7.20 -22.33
CA LYS A 229 -5.97 7.39 -23.76
C LYS A 229 -6.65 8.66 -24.26
N GLU A 230 -7.90 8.89 -23.90
CA GLU A 230 -8.67 10.09 -24.27
C GLU A 230 -7.97 11.37 -23.80
N ILE A 231 -7.52 11.41 -22.54
CA ILE A 231 -6.78 12.57 -21.99
C ILE A 231 -5.46 12.75 -22.76
N ALA A 232 -4.70 11.70 -23.01
CA ALA A 232 -3.41 11.76 -23.71
C ALA A 232 -3.57 12.23 -25.16
N GLU A 233 -4.65 11.86 -25.84
CA GLU A 233 -4.98 12.31 -27.20
C GLU A 233 -5.43 13.79 -27.21
N SER A 234 -6.11 14.28 -26.16
CA SER A 234 -6.58 15.66 -26.07
C SER A 234 -5.49 16.73 -25.94
N VAL A 235 -4.26 16.32 -25.58
CA VAL A 235 -3.08 17.20 -25.38
C VAL A 235 -2.00 17.02 -26.44
N SER A 236 -2.32 16.31 -27.52
CA SER A 236 -1.40 16.02 -28.65
C SER A 236 -1.36 17.13 -29.69
#